data_d7aad90f844c1356c600528ff4d46c90
#
_entry.id   d7aad90f844c1356c600528ff4d46c90
#
_cell.length_a   1.000
_cell.length_b   1.000
_cell.length_c   1.000
_cell.angle_alpha   90.00
_cell.angle_beta   90.00
_cell.angle_gamma   90.00
#
_symmetry.space_group_name_H-M   'P 1'
#
loop_
_entity.id
_entity.type
_entity.pdbx_description
1 polymer ?
#
loop_
_entity_poly.entity_id
_entity_poly.type
_entity_poly.pdbx_seq_one_letter_code
_entity_poly.pdbx_strand_id
1 'polypeptide(L)'
;MRTEPDGEQLAAISNAIVKIFTDSYGRGPTKAKSYVFDSYVLCVLEDILTTVERTLVDRGEEDLVRRVRLRFQEKEAKRFTDAVETVVGRRVIAYNSQVTFHPPVGFEMFVLED
;
A
#
# COMPACT_ATOMS: atom_id res chain seq x y z
N MET A 1 26.37 5.69 -6.50
CA MET A 1 25.94 4.28 -6.57
C MET A 1 24.60 4.12 -5.88
N ARG A 2 23.68 3.47 -6.56
CA ARG A 2 22.37 3.21 -6.00
C ARG A 2 22.44 2.07 -4.97
N THR A 3 21.75 2.24 -3.83
CA THR A 3 21.63 1.23 -2.80
C THR A 3 20.20 0.75 -2.71
N GLU A 4 19.98 -0.55 -2.83
CA GLU A 4 18.67 -1.14 -2.66
C GLU A 4 18.29 -1.21 -1.18
N PRO A 5 16.99 -1.04 -0.85
CA PRO A 5 16.52 -1.27 0.51
C PRO A 5 16.84 -2.69 0.98
N ASP A 6 17.28 -2.80 2.23
CA ASP A 6 17.54 -4.10 2.86
C ASP A 6 16.27 -4.66 3.53
N GLY A 7 16.40 -5.85 4.11
CA GLY A 7 15.26 -6.52 4.75
C GLY A 7 14.65 -5.72 5.90
N GLU A 8 15.47 -5.03 6.66
CA GLU A 8 14.99 -4.19 7.77
C GLU A 8 14.21 -2.98 7.25
N GLN A 9 14.70 -2.35 6.18
CA GLN A 9 14.00 -1.24 5.55
C GLN A 9 12.69 -1.70 4.92
N LEU A 10 12.67 -2.87 4.28
CA LEU A 10 11.44 -3.41 3.70
C LEU A 10 10.39 -3.70 4.77
N ALA A 11 10.81 -4.23 5.92
CA ALA A 11 9.90 -4.43 7.06
C ALA A 11 9.37 -3.09 7.58
N ALA A 12 10.23 -2.07 7.65
CA ALA A 12 9.83 -0.73 8.10
C ALA A 12 8.81 -0.10 7.12
N ILE A 13 8.98 -0.31 5.82
CA ILE A 13 8.02 0.14 4.81
C ILE A 13 6.67 -0.52 5.05
N SER A 14 6.64 -1.84 5.21
CA SER A 14 5.41 -2.59 5.47
C SER A 14 4.69 -2.07 6.71
N ASN A 15 5.43 -1.87 7.80
CA ASN A 15 4.86 -1.38 9.05
C ASN A 15 4.29 0.03 8.91
N ALA A 16 4.96 0.90 8.19
CA ALA A 16 4.49 2.27 7.96
C ALA A 16 3.20 2.29 7.14
N ILE A 17 3.13 1.45 6.10
CA ILE A 17 1.94 1.34 5.26
C ILE A 17 0.76 0.78 6.06
N VAL A 18 0.98 -0.28 6.85
CA VAL A 18 -0.05 -0.85 7.72
C VAL A 18 -0.59 0.22 8.68
N LYS A 19 0.29 1.04 9.26
CA LYS A 19 -0.14 2.09 10.17
C LYS A 19 -1.04 3.11 9.49
N ILE A 20 -0.72 3.52 8.26
CA ILE A 20 -1.56 4.47 7.52
C ILE A 20 -2.95 3.86 7.29
N PHE A 21 -3.04 2.61 6.87
CA PHE A 21 -4.33 1.94 6.68
C PHE A 21 -5.10 1.81 7.99
N THR A 22 -4.43 1.42 9.08
CA THR A 22 -5.08 1.29 10.38
C THR A 22 -5.64 2.62 10.87
N ASP A 23 -4.86 3.69 10.75
CA ASP A 23 -5.27 5.03 11.15
C ASP A 23 -6.47 5.53 10.35
N SER A 24 -6.53 5.18 9.06
CA SER A 24 -7.54 5.70 8.13
C SER A 24 -8.82 4.87 8.08
N TYR A 25 -8.70 3.55 8.18
CA TYR A 25 -9.84 2.63 8.02
C TYR A 25 -10.33 2.01 9.32
N GLY A 26 -9.61 2.26 10.43
CA GLY A 26 -9.96 1.66 11.72
C GLY A 26 -9.46 0.23 11.89
N ARG A 27 -8.93 -0.37 10.84
CA ARG A 27 -8.25 -1.67 10.89
C ARG A 27 -7.21 -1.71 9.78
N GLY A 28 -6.15 -2.44 10.01
CA GLY A 28 -5.11 -2.65 9.00
C GLY A 28 -5.18 -4.05 8.40
N PRO A 29 -4.41 -4.29 7.36
CA PRO A 29 -4.25 -5.63 6.79
C PRO A 29 -3.66 -6.59 7.85
N THR A 30 -4.00 -7.88 7.74
CA THR A 30 -3.46 -8.89 8.65
C THR A 30 -2.07 -9.35 8.24
N LYS A 31 -1.70 -9.11 6.99
CA LYS A 31 -0.37 -9.45 6.48
C LYS A 31 0.09 -8.39 5.50
N ALA A 32 1.33 -7.98 5.64
CA ALA A 32 1.96 -7.02 4.73
C ALA A 32 3.41 -7.43 4.52
N LYS A 33 3.84 -7.46 3.26
CA LYS A 33 5.23 -7.79 2.94
C LYS A 33 5.69 -6.94 1.78
N SER A 34 6.89 -6.36 1.91
CA SER A 34 7.49 -5.52 0.90
C SER A 34 8.65 -6.24 0.22
N TYR A 35 8.78 -5.98 -1.07
CA TYR A 35 9.80 -6.55 -1.94
C TYR A 35 10.46 -5.43 -2.71
N VAL A 36 11.72 -5.62 -3.06
CA VAL A 36 12.43 -4.70 -3.93
C VAL A 36 13.12 -5.48 -5.04
N PHE A 37 13.06 -4.96 -6.23
CA PHE A 37 13.93 -5.37 -7.32
C PHE A 37 14.24 -4.13 -8.14
N ASP A 38 15.52 -3.92 -8.41
CA ASP A 38 16.00 -2.70 -9.07
C ASP A 38 15.53 -1.45 -8.29
N SER A 39 14.86 -0.50 -8.92
CA SER A 39 14.32 0.71 -8.28
C SER A 39 12.86 0.59 -7.90
N TYR A 40 12.29 -0.61 -7.94
CA TYR A 40 10.86 -0.84 -7.70
C TYR A 40 10.62 -1.47 -6.35
N VAL A 41 9.74 -0.85 -5.56
CA VAL A 41 9.30 -1.39 -4.26
C VAL A 41 7.83 -1.79 -4.40
N LEU A 42 7.52 -3.02 -4.01
CA LEU A 42 6.16 -3.53 -4.03
C LEU A 42 5.79 -3.97 -2.62
N CYS A 43 4.72 -3.42 -2.07
CA CYS A 43 4.14 -3.89 -0.81
C CYS A 43 2.83 -4.61 -1.11
N VAL A 44 2.73 -5.87 -0.71
CA VAL A 44 1.55 -6.70 -0.89
C VAL A 44 0.84 -6.81 0.46
N LEU A 45 -0.46 -6.52 0.47
CA LEU A 45 -1.28 -6.46 1.67
C LEU A 45 -2.44 -7.45 1.55
N GLU A 46 -2.66 -8.25 2.59
CA GLU A 46 -3.73 -9.24 2.60
C GLU A 46 -4.78 -8.88 3.65
N ASP A 47 -6.02 -9.30 3.40
CA ASP A 47 -7.15 -9.09 4.30
C ASP A 47 -7.35 -7.60 4.60
N ILE A 48 -7.47 -6.82 3.54
CA ILE A 48 -7.47 -5.35 3.61
C ILE A 48 -8.84 -4.72 3.82
N LEU A 49 -9.93 -5.46 3.56
CA LEU A 49 -11.26 -4.87 3.54
C LEU A 49 -11.83 -4.67 4.94
N THR A 50 -12.50 -3.54 5.15
CA THR A 50 -13.32 -3.31 6.33
C THR A 50 -14.57 -4.19 6.25
N THR A 51 -15.30 -4.31 7.35
CA THR A 51 -16.56 -5.07 7.37
C THR A 51 -17.56 -4.50 6.38
N VAL A 52 -17.68 -3.17 6.30
CA VAL A 52 -18.59 -2.52 5.34
C VAL A 52 -18.18 -2.82 3.90
N GLU A 53 -16.90 -2.71 3.61
CA GLU A 53 -16.40 -3.00 2.26
C GLU A 53 -16.63 -4.46 1.88
N ARG A 54 -16.39 -5.39 2.81
CA ARG A 54 -16.63 -6.81 2.57
C ARG A 54 -18.10 -7.08 2.26
N THR A 55 -19.00 -6.44 3.01
CA THR A 55 -20.43 -6.56 2.75
C THR A 55 -20.79 -6.06 1.36
N LEU A 56 -20.23 -4.91 0.96
CA LEU A 56 -20.48 -4.36 -0.38
C LEU A 56 -19.94 -5.28 -1.48
N VAL A 57 -18.75 -5.82 -1.32
CA VAL A 57 -18.16 -6.75 -2.28
C VAL A 57 -19.02 -8.01 -2.41
N ASP A 58 -19.50 -8.55 -1.28
CA ASP A 58 -20.37 -9.73 -1.26
C ASP A 58 -21.70 -9.47 -1.98
N ARG A 59 -22.12 -8.22 -2.08
CA ARG A 59 -23.35 -7.79 -2.75
C ARG A 59 -23.12 -7.30 -4.17
N GLY A 60 -21.93 -7.50 -4.73
CA GLY A 60 -21.63 -7.13 -6.10
C GLY A 60 -21.27 -5.67 -6.31
N GLU A 61 -20.90 -4.96 -5.24
CA GLU A 61 -20.55 -3.53 -5.27
C GLU A 61 -19.04 -3.28 -5.30
N GLU A 62 -18.28 -4.16 -5.98
CA GLU A 62 -16.82 -4.01 -6.08
C GLU A 62 -16.40 -2.68 -6.66
N ASP A 63 -17.14 -2.18 -7.67
CA ASP A 63 -16.79 -0.91 -8.30
C ASP A 63 -16.92 0.27 -7.35
N LEU A 64 -17.90 0.24 -6.46
CA LEU A 64 -18.06 1.28 -5.44
C LEU A 64 -16.88 1.26 -4.47
N VAL A 65 -16.51 0.07 -4.00
CA VAL A 65 -15.36 -0.06 -3.08
C VAL A 65 -14.09 0.40 -3.79
N ARG A 66 -13.89 0.04 -5.05
CA ARG A 66 -12.73 0.45 -5.82
C ARG A 66 -12.65 1.97 -5.95
N ARG A 67 -13.78 2.63 -6.22
CA ARG A 67 -13.82 4.09 -6.33
C ARG A 67 -13.48 4.78 -5.01
N VAL A 68 -14.00 4.28 -3.89
CA VAL A 68 -13.69 4.83 -2.57
C VAL A 68 -12.20 4.69 -2.28
N ARG A 69 -11.64 3.51 -2.56
CA ARG A 69 -10.23 3.26 -2.34
C ARG A 69 -9.33 4.10 -3.23
N LEU A 70 -9.74 4.33 -4.48
CA LEU A 70 -9.01 5.21 -5.38
C LEU A 70 -8.97 6.66 -4.86
N ARG A 71 -10.10 7.16 -4.39
CA ARG A 71 -10.17 8.50 -3.81
C ARG A 71 -9.28 8.60 -2.56
N PHE A 72 -9.30 7.59 -1.71
CA PHE A 72 -8.42 7.53 -0.54
C PHE A 72 -6.96 7.58 -0.97
N GLN A 73 -6.57 6.76 -1.95
CA GLN A 73 -5.22 6.74 -2.49
C GLN A 73 -4.80 8.13 -2.99
N GLU A 74 -5.66 8.80 -3.76
CA GLU A 74 -5.36 10.14 -4.29
C GLU A 74 -5.13 11.15 -3.17
N LYS A 75 -5.94 11.08 -2.11
CA LYS A 75 -5.83 12.01 -0.98
C LYS A 75 -4.66 11.70 -0.06
N GLU A 76 -4.27 10.44 0.05
CA GLU A 76 -3.23 10.00 0.99
C GLU A 76 -1.91 9.63 0.31
N ALA A 77 -1.79 9.87 -1.00
CA ALA A 77 -0.59 9.51 -1.77
C ALA A 77 0.68 10.08 -1.14
N LYS A 78 0.63 11.33 -0.68
CA LYS A 78 1.80 11.97 -0.07
C LYS A 78 2.23 11.26 1.21
N ARG A 79 1.29 10.80 2.03
CA ARG A 79 1.65 10.05 3.26
C ARG A 79 2.37 8.76 2.93
N PHE A 80 1.88 8.03 1.93
CA PHE A 80 2.52 6.77 1.50
C PHE A 80 3.91 7.00 0.93
N THR A 81 4.06 7.99 0.04
CA THR A 81 5.36 8.27 -0.56
C THR A 81 6.35 8.83 0.45
N ASP A 82 5.91 9.72 1.33
CA ASP A 82 6.76 10.25 2.40
C ASP A 82 7.26 9.14 3.33
N ALA A 83 6.39 8.17 3.66
CA ALA A 83 6.75 7.06 4.52
C ALA A 83 7.87 6.22 3.90
N VAL A 84 7.77 5.92 2.61
CA VAL A 84 8.80 5.16 1.89
C VAL A 84 10.10 5.97 1.81
N GLU A 85 10.00 7.25 1.43
CA GLU A 85 11.18 8.13 1.32
C GLU A 85 11.92 8.24 2.64
N THR A 86 11.20 8.35 3.75
CA THR A 86 11.80 8.43 5.07
C THR A 86 12.61 7.18 5.40
N VAL A 87 12.10 6.01 5.02
CA VAL A 87 12.78 4.74 5.31
C VAL A 87 14.01 4.56 4.41
N VAL A 88 13.86 4.79 3.10
CA VAL A 88 14.91 4.41 2.14
C VAL A 88 15.91 5.53 1.86
N GLY A 89 15.58 6.78 2.20
CA GLY A 89 16.46 7.92 1.93
C GLY A 89 16.58 8.27 0.46
N ARG A 90 15.62 7.83 -0.35
CA ARG A 90 15.57 8.11 -1.80
C ARG A 90 14.21 8.65 -2.16
N ARG A 91 14.15 9.48 -3.18
CA ARG A 91 12.91 10.08 -3.63
C ARG A 91 12.05 9.05 -4.37
N VAL A 92 10.75 9.05 -4.10
CA VAL A 92 9.77 8.29 -4.85
C VAL A 92 9.30 9.15 -6.02
N ILE A 93 9.46 8.65 -7.24
CA ILE A 93 9.10 9.39 -8.45
C ILE A 93 7.80 8.91 -9.08
N ALA A 94 7.28 7.77 -8.64
CA ALA A 94 5.97 7.27 -9.09
C ALA A 94 5.38 6.38 -8.00
N TYR A 95 4.07 6.41 -7.87
CA TYR A 95 3.33 5.63 -6.89
C TYR A 95 2.01 5.19 -7.49
N ASN A 96 1.63 3.93 -7.27
CA ASN A 96 0.35 3.38 -7.69
C ASN A 96 -0.16 2.40 -6.65
N SER A 97 -1.47 2.42 -6.44
CA SER A 97 -2.13 1.51 -5.51
C SER A 97 -3.26 0.81 -6.25
N GLN A 98 -3.37 -0.49 -6.05
CA GLN A 98 -4.40 -1.31 -6.66
C GLN A 98 -5.00 -2.25 -5.62
N VAL A 99 -6.23 -2.68 -5.86
CA VAL A 99 -6.93 -3.64 -5.02
C VAL A 99 -7.64 -4.67 -5.90
N THR A 100 -7.53 -5.93 -5.50
CA THR A 100 -8.36 -7.01 -6.03
C THR A 100 -9.33 -7.46 -4.93
N PHE A 101 -10.36 -8.24 -5.29
CA PHE A 101 -11.41 -8.56 -4.33
C PHE A 101 -11.62 -10.06 -4.08
N HIS A 102 -11.15 -10.92 -4.95
CA HIS A 102 -11.39 -12.35 -4.85
C HIS A 102 -10.09 -13.13 -5.07
N PRO A 103 -9.17 -13.16 -4.10
CA PRO A 103 -9.23 -12.67 -2.72
C PRO A 103 -8.94 -11.17 -2.61
N PRO A 104 -9.26 -10.57 -1.46
CA PRO A 104 -8.99 -9.15 -1.24
C PRO A 104 -7.50 -8.90 -0.95
N VAL A 105 -6.79 -8.42 -1.97
CA VAL A 105 -5.34 -8.15 -1.88
C VAL A 105 -5.11 -6.72 -2.35
N GLY A 106 -4.28 -6.00 -1.60
CA GLY A 106 -3.83 -4.66 -1.97
C GLY A 106 -2.39 -4.68 -2.45
N PHE A 107 -2.10 -3.81 -3.40
CA PHE A 107 -0.76 -3.65 -3.97
C PHE A 107 -0.38 -2.19 -3.92
N GLU A 108 0.73 -1.87 -3.24
CA GLU A 108 1.28 -0.52 -3.20
C GLU A 108 2.62 -0.55 -3.92
N MET A 109 2.75 0.16 -5.03
CA MET A 109 3.96 0.15 -5.85
C MET A 109 4.61 1.52 -5.86
N PHE A 110 5.93 1.53 -5.68
CA PHE A 110 6.72 2.76 -5.64
C PHE A 110 7.91 2.60 -6.58
N VAL A 111 8.20 3.66 -7.33
CA VAL A 111 9.41 3.73 -8.15
C VAL A 111 10.35 4.74 -7.51
N LEU A 112 11.55 4.31 -7.21
CA LEU A 112 12.56 5.15 -6.57
C LEU A 112 13.44 5.81 -7.62
N GLU A 113 13.80 7.07 -7.37
CA GLU A 113 14.77 7.78 -8.18
C GLU A 113 16.14 7.15 -8.01
N ASP A 114 16.88 7.00 -9.09
CA ASP A 114 18.25 6.44 -9.07
C ASP A 114 19.27 7.37 -8.43
#